data_b9417debfb22cca3808ab293df4b89fa
#
_entry.id   b9417debfb22cca3808ab293df4b89fa
#
_cell.length_a   1.000
_cell.length_b   1.000
_cell.length_c   1.000
_cell.angle_alpha   90.00
_cell.angle_beta   90.00
_cell.angle_gamma   90.00
#
_symmetry.space_group_name_H-M   'P 1'
#
loop_
_entity.id
_entity.type
_entity.pdbx_description
1 polymer ?
#
loop_
_entity_poly.entity_id
_entity_poly.type
_entity_poly.pdbx_seq_one_letter_code
_entity_poly.pdbx_strand_id
1 'polypeptide(L)'
;MTDIATAYAVRAAEYADTLGSMNAVHPSDRQLVDAWSSNVSGPILDAGCGPGHWTDHLHRRGLDVHGVDIVPEFIDRARAAYPSVPFTLGSIDAIDEPDGSLGGILSWFSTIHHEPPRIVIPLLEFARVLRPGGTLLLGYFDGAEGEPFDHAVVRAYRWPTRELSAVLEDAGFDVIETHRRTERGHRDVGAILCERAR
;
A
#
# COMPACT_ATOMS: atom_id res chain seq x y z
N MET A 1 -3.68 -8.15 22.04
CA MET A 1 -3.44 -7.21 20.92
C MET A 1 -4.77 -7.00 20.23
N THR A 2 -5.23 -5.78 20.10
CA THR A 2 -6.42 -5.48 19.27
C THR A 2 -6.08 -5.85 17.85
N ASP A 3 -6.88 -6.70 17.24
CA ASP A 3 -6.72 -7.09 15.84
C ASP A 3 -6.86 -5.82 14.96
N ILE A 4 -5.94 -5.61 14.04
CA ILE A 4 -5.92 -4.45 13.13
C ILE A 4 -7.25 -4.33 12.40
N ALA A 5 -7.77 -5.45 11.89
CA ALA A 5 -9.06 -5.49 11.20
C ALA A 5 -10.20 -4.98 12.10
N THR A 6 -10.27 -5.44 13.35
CA THR A 6 -11.28 -5.00 14.31
C THR A 6 -11.16 -3.50 14.64
N ALA A 7 -9.93 -2.99 14.77
CA ALA A 7 -9.72 -1.57 15.09
C ALA A 7 -10.17 -0.66 13.93
N TYR A 8 -9.90 -1.07 12.68
CA TYR A 8 -10.36 -0.34 11.50
C TYR A 8 -11.86 -0.50 11.26
N ALA A 9 -12.45 -1.68 11.53
CA ALA A 9 -13.89 -1.90 11.40
C ALA A 9 -14.72 -0.91 12.20
N VAL A 10 -14.31 -0.65 13.45
CA VAL A 10 -14.98 0.33 14.35
C VAL A 10 -14.94 1.75 13.78
N ARG A 11 -13.91 2.13 13.02
CA ARG A 11 -13.71 3.48 12.48
C ARG A 11 -13.80 3.56 10.95
N ALA A 12 -14.23 2.47 10.30
CA ALA A 12 -14.23 2.37 8.83
C ALA A 12 -15.03 3.51 8.16
N ALA A 13 -16.17 3.89 8.77
CA ALA A 13 -16.99 5.00 8.27
C ALA A 13 -16.22 6.33 8.32
N GLU A 14 -15.71 6.70 9.49
CA GLU A 14 -14.96 7.94 9.70
C GLU A 14 -13.70 8.01 8.81
N TYR A 15 -12.98 6.89 8.70
CA TYR A 15 -11.78 6.80 7.87
C TYR A 15 -12.13 6.99 6.38
N ALA A 16 -13.16 6.29 5.90
CA ALA A 16 -13.59 6.40 4.51
C ALA A 16 -14.07 7.80 4.16
N ASP A 17 -14.82 8.45 5.05
CA ASP A 17 -15.34 9.80 4.85
C ASP A 17 -14.21 10.87 4.84
N THR A 18 -13.12 10.64 5.59
CA THR A 18 -12.02 11.60 5.75
C THR A 18 -10.90 11.38 4.73
N LEU A 19 -10.49 10.13 4.50
CA LEU A 19 -9.31 9.75 3.72
C LEU A 19 -9.64 8.87 2.51
N GLY A 20 -10.87 8.37 2.39
CA GLY A 20 -11.28 7.41 1.37
C GLY A 20 -11.66 8.01 0.02
N SER A 21 -11.15 9.20 -0.33
CA SER A 21 -11.44 9.83 -1.61
C SER A 21 -10.18 10.42 -2.25
N MET A 22 -10.16 10.48 -3.58
CA MET A 22 -9.07 11.13 -4.33
C MET A 22 -8.95 12.63 -4.05
N ASN A 23 -9.96 13.28 -3.49
CA ASN A 23 -9.89 14.68 -3.07
C ASN A 23 -9.04 14.89 -1.81
N ALA A 24 -8.91 13.86 -0.97
CA ALA A 24 -8.06 13.89 0.21
C ALA A 24 -6.59 13.55 -0.09
N VAL A 25 -6.31 13.05 -1.29
CA VAL A 25 -4.96 12.68 -1.70
C VAL A 25 -4.13 13.90 -2.05
N HIS A 26 -2.93 13.98 -1.50
CA HIS A 26 -2.00 15.05 -1.83
C HIS A 26 -1.61 15.02 -3.32
N PRO A 27 -1.55 16.17 -4.03
CA PRO A 27 -1.27 16.18 -5.47
C PRO A 27 0.03 15.49 -5.88
N SER A 28 1.11 15.59 -5.08
CA SER A 28 2.38 14.91 -5.37
C SER A 28 2.27 13.39 -5.27
N ASP A 29 1.46 12.88 -4.32
CA ASP A 29 1.25 11.45 -4.15
C ASP A 29 0.49 10.89 -5.36
N ARG A 30 -0.53 11.64 -5.82
CA ARG A 30 -1.26 11.29 -7.03
C ARG A 30 -0.36 11.29 -8.27
N GLN A 31 0.48 12.33 -8.43
CA GLN A 31 1.46 12.39 -9.52
C GLN A 31 2.41 11.20 -9.52
N LEU A 32 2.92 10.82 -8.34
CA LEU A 32 3.84 9.70 -8.20
C LEU A 32 3.18 8.37 -8.59
N VAL A 33 1.98 8.09 -8.07
CA VAL A 33 1.22 6.88 -8.41
C VAL A 33 0.86 6.87 -9.91
N ASP A 34 0.47 8.01 -10.47
CA ASP A 34 0.15 8.15 -11.89
C ASP A 34 1.38 7.88 -12.79
N ALA A 35 2.53 8.40 -12.42
CA ALA A 35 3.78 8.20 -13.15
C ALA A 35 4.24 6.72 -13.07
N TRP A 36 4.23 6.14 -11.88
CA TRP A 36 4.56 4.74 -11.68
C TRP A 36 3.63 3.82 -12.47
N SER A 37 2.32 3.97 -12.30
CA SER A 37 1.34 3.08 -12.91
C SER A 37 1.34 3.12 -14.43
N SER A 38 1.72 4.25 -15.03
CA SER A 38 1.87 4.37 -16.49
C SER A 38 3.00 3.54 -17.08
N ASN A 39 3.96 3.09 -16.26
CA ASN A 39 5.07 2.25 -16.66
C ASN A 39 4.88 0.77 -16.28
N VAL A 40 3.81 0.43 -15.55
CA VAL A 40 3.50 -0.96 -15.20
C VAL A 40 2.92 -1.69 -16.40
N SER A 41 3.39 -2.89 -16.64
CA SER A 41 2.82 -3.79 -17.65
C SER A 41 2.21 -5.01 -16.97
N GLY A 42 0.95 -5.34 -17.29
CA GLY A 42 0.21 -6.46 -16.69
C GLY A 42 -0.62 -6.04 -15.47
N PRO A 43 -1.20 -7.02 -14.75
CA PRO A 43 -2.12 -6.76 -13.64
C PRO A 43 -1.46 -6.03 -12.48
N ILE A 44 -2.20 -5.15 -11.84
CA ILE A 44 -1.81 -4.38 -10.65
C ILE A 44 -2.65 -4.82 -9.45
N LEU A 45 -2.01 -5.05 -8.33
CA LEU A 45 -2.66 -5.21 -7.04
C LEU A 45 -2.54 -3.92 -6.21
N ASP A 46 -3.67 -3.39 -5.75
CA ASP A 46 -3.72 -2.39 -4.68
C ASP A 46 -3.79 -3.14 -3.34
N ALA A 47 -2.63 -3.29 -2.70
CA ALA A 47 -2.42 -4.11 -1.51
C ALA A 47 -2.72 -3.33 -0.23
N GLY A 48 -3.82 -3.63 0.44
CA GLY A 48 -4.40 -2.83 1.51
C GLY A 48 -5.17 -1.64 0.95
N CYS A 49 -6.09 -1.91 0.02
CA CYS A 49 -6.80 -0.90 -0.77
C CYS A 49 -7.75 0.00 0.04
N GLY A 50 -8.05 -0.36 1.30
CA GLY A 50 -9.01 0.36 2.13
C GLY A 50 -10.36 0.51 1.43
N PRO A 51 -10.96 1.73 1.42
CA PRO A 51 -12.25 1.98 0.76
C PRO A 51 -12.18 2.04 -0.78
N GLY A 52 -11.03 1.72 -1.42
CA GLY A 52 -10.90 1.45 -2.84
C GLY A 52 -10.67 2.67 -3.75
N HIS A 53 -10.43 3.85 -3.20
CA HIS A 53 -10.29 5.08 -4.01
C HIS A 53 -9.07 5.05 -4.95
N TRP A 54 -7.94 4.46 -4.56
CA TRP A 54 -6.78 4.28 -5.41
C TRP A 54 -7.03 3.22 -6.48
N THR A 55 -7.65 2.10 -6.11
CA THR A 55 -8.01 1.04 -7.06
C THR A 55 -8.93 1.58 -8.17
N ASP A 56 -10.00 2.34 -7.79
CA ASP A 56 -10.90 2.98 -8.76
C ASP A 56 -10.17 4.02 -9.64
N HIS A 57 -9.28 4.81 -9.04
CA HIS A 57 -8.50 5.79 -9.77
C HIS A 57 -7.66 5.13 -10.88
N LEU A 58 -6.96 4.04 -10.56
CA LEU A 58 -6.16 3.28 -11.51
C LEU A 58 -7.04 2.59 -12.57
N HIS A 59 -8.17 2.01 -12.15
CA HIS A 59 -9.13 1.38 -13.05
C HIS A 59 -9.69 2.37 -14.10
N ARG A 60 -10.07 3.58 -13.67
CA ARG A 60 -10.55 4.64 -14.59
C ARG A 60 -9.49 5.11 -15.58
N ARG A 61 -8.23 4.88 -15.32
CA ARG A 61 -7.12 5.13 -16.25
C ARG A 61 -6.92 3.99 -17.25
N GLY A 62 -7.75 2.95 -17.19
CA GLY A 62 -7.73 1.81 -18.11
C GLY A 62 -6.72 0.72 -17.73
N LEU A 63 -6.24 0.72 -16.48
CA LEU A 63 -5.32 -0.29 -16.00
C LEU A 63 -6.09 -1.52 -15.50
N ASP A 64 -5.49 -2.69 -15.70
CA ASP A 64 -5.97 -3.95 -15.12
C ASP A 64 -5.56 -3.98 -13.65
N VAL A 65 -6.48 -3.64 -12.75
CA VAL A 65 -6.22 -3.47 -11.32
C VAL A 65 -7.33 -4.08 -10.47
N HIS A 66 -6.94 -4.67 -9.36
CA HIS A 66 -7.86 -5.13 -8.31
C HIS A 66 -7.32 -4.76 -6.93
N GLY A 67 -8.21 -4.69 -5.94
CA GLY A 67 -7.88 -4.33 -4.56
C GLY A 67 -8.04 -5.48 -3.59
N VAL A 68 -7.14 -5.58 -2.62
CA VAL A 68 -7.25 -6.49 -1.47
C VAL A 68 -7.14 -5.71 -0.17
N ASP A 69 -8.00 -6.03 0.80
CA ASP A 69 -7.92 -5.48 2.16
C ASP A 69 -8.42 -6.52 3.18
N ILE A 70 -7.88 -6.46 4.40
CA ILE A 70 -8.24 -7.36 5.49
C ILE A 70 -9.52 -6.93 6.24
N VAL A 71 -10.00 -5.70 6.00
CA VAL A 71 -11.15 -5.10 6.69
C VAL A 71 -12.43 -5.30 5.88
N PRO A 72 -13.38 -6.15 6.31
CA PRO A 72 -14.61 -6.42 5.57
C PRO A 72 -15.41 -5.17 5.23
N GLU A 73 -15.50 -4.22 6.18
CA GLU A 73 -16.26 -2.99 6.03
C GLU A 73 -15.68 -2.09 4.92
N PHE A 74 -14.37 -2.11 4.72
CA PHE A 74 -13.74 -1.40 3.60
C PHE A 74 -14.07 -2.06 2.27
N ILE A 75 -13.99 -3.38 2.19
CA ILE A 75 -14.32 -4.13 0.98
C ILE A 75 -15.79 -3.95 0.60
N ASP A 76 -16.71 -4.01 1.56
CA ASP A 76 -18.13 -3.79 1.29
C ASP A 76 -18.39 -2.36 0.77
N ARG A 77 -17.74 -1.34 1.35
CA ARG A 77 -17.81 0.05 0.88
C ARG A 77 -17.21 0.20 -0.52
N ALA A 78 -16.03 -0.37 -0.76
CA ALA A 78 -15.37 -0.32 -2.06
C ALA A 78 -16.24 -0.92 -3.17
N ARG A 79 -16.82 -2.10 -2.92
CA ARG A 79 -17.74 -2.76 -3.85
C ARG A 79 -19.00 -1.95 -4.11
N ALA A 80 -19.55 -1.31 -3.07
CA ALA A 80 -20.73 -0.46 -3.20
C ALA A 80 -20.43 0.83 -3.98
N ALA A 81 -19.27 1.46 -3.72
CA ALA A 81 -18.87 2.71 -4.37
C ALA A 81 -18.38 2.51 -5.81
N TYR A 82 -17.71 1.38 -6.09
CA TYR A 82 -17.03 1.10 -7.36
C TYR A 82 -17.38 -0.29 -7.91
N PRO A 83 -18.63 -0.53 -8.32
CA PRO A 83 -19.13 -1.87 -8.67
C PRO A 83 -18.47 -2.51 -9.89
N SER A 84 -17.74 -1.74 -10.71
CA SER A 84 -16.99 -2.25 -11.87
C SER A 84 -15.55 -2.68 -11.54
N VAL A 85 -15.10 -2.43 -10.32
CA VAL A 85 -13.72 -2.71 -9.88
C VAL A 85 -13.69 -3.97 -9.03
N PRO A 86 -12.78 -4.91 -9.27
CA PRO A 86 -12.67 -6.11 -8.45
C PRO A 86 -12.05 -5.79 -7.07
N PHE A 87 -12.71 -6.24 -5.99
CA PHE A 87 -12.20 -6.16 -4.63
C PHE A 87 -12.34 -7.49 -3.91
N THR A 88 -11.31 -7.89 -3.18
CA THR A 88 -11.28 -9.18 -2.47
C THR A 88 -10.91 -8.95 -1.00
N LEU A 89 -11.62 -9.63 -0.11
CA LEU A 89 -11.24 -9.70 1.30
C LEU A 89 -10.05 -10.64 1.44
N GLY A 90 -8.92 -10.13 1.96
CA GLY A 90 -7.70 -10.92 2.07
C GLY A 90 -6.60 -10.18 2.81
N SER A 91 -5.54 -10.90 3.17
CA SER A 91 -4.37 -10.36 3.87
C SER A 91 -3.21 -10.12 2.91
N ILE A 92 -2.50 -9.01 3.10
CA ILE A 92 -1.24 -8.75 2.38
C ILE A 92 -0.09 -9.66 2.86
N ASP A 93 -0.27 -10.35 3.98
CA ASP A 93 0.69 -11.34 4.50
C ASP A 93 0.55 -12.72 3.84
N ALA A 94 -0.54 -12.94 3.08
CA ALA A 94 -0.84 -14.18 2.36
C ALA A 94 -1.80 -13.85 1.20
N ILE A 95 -1.25 -13.41 0.09
CA ILE A 95 -2.00 -12.93 -1.08
C ILE A 95 -2.45 -14.14 -1.92
N ASP A 96 -3.74 -14.21 -2.23
CA ASP A 96 -4.32 -15.27 -3.07
C ASP A 96 -4.08 -14.99 -4.57
N GLU A 97 -2.80 -14.91 -4.94
CA GLU A 97 -2.33 -14.74 -6.31
C GLU A 97 -1.22 -15.74 -6.61
N PRO A 98 -1.15 -16.25 -7.85
CA PRO A 98 -0.05 -17.12 -8.27
C PRO A 98 1.30 -16.40 -8.21
N ASP A 99 2.38 -17.18 -8.04
CA ASP A 99 3.74 -16.67 -8.11
C ASP A 99 4.01 -15.99 -9.45
N GLY A 100 4.51 -14.78 -9.42
CA GLY A 100 4.91 -14.03 -10.61
C GLY A 100 3.76 -13.63 -11.55
N SER A 101 2.52 -13.55 -11.05
CA SER A 101 1.34 -13.19 -11.84
C SER A 101 1.17 -11.69 -12.04
N LEU A 102 1.70 -10.86 -11.14
CA LEU A 102 1.48 -9.43 -11.12
C LEU A 102 2.61 -8.64 -11.79
N GLY A 103 2.22 -7.58 -12.51
CA GLY A 103 3.14 -6.60 -13.07
C GLY A 103 3.48 -5.47 -12.12
N GLY A 104 2.59 -5.13 -11.20
CA GLY A 104 2.78 -4.07 -10.21
C GLY A 104 2.01 -4.26 -8.93
N ILE A 105 2.53 -3.69 -7.84
CA ILE A 105 1.84 -3.60 -6.55
C ILE A 105 1.89 -2.14 -6.07
N LEU A 106 0.74 -1.60 -5.72
CA LEU A 106 0.61 -0.38 -4.93
C LEU A 106 0.39 -0.78 -3.47
N SER A 107 1.31 -0.47 -2.57
CA SER A 107 1.16 -0.63 -1.13
C SER A 107 1.20 0.75 -0.48
N TRP A 108 0.04 1.43 -0.46
CA TRP A 108 -0.03 2.84 -0.04
C TRP A 108 -0.42 2.94 1.42
N PHE A 109 0.58 3.04 2.31
CA PHE A 109 0.43 3.05 3.77
C PHE A 109 -0.26 1.80 4.35
N SER A 110 -0.17 0.65 3.69
CA SER A 110 -0.80 -0.59 4.14
C SER A 110 0.08 -1.43 5.07
N THR A 111 1.41 -1.30 4.96
CA THR A 111 2.37 -2.03 5.83
C THR A 111 2.70 -1.32 7.14
N ILE A 112 2.19 -0.11 7.36
CA ILE A 112 2.56 0.78 8.48
C ILE A 112 2.27 0.21 9.88
N HIS A 113 1.39 -0.78 9.98
CA HIS A 113 1.02 -1.43 11.24
C HIS A 113 1.86 -2.67 11.56
N HIS A 114 2.69 -3.12 10.62
CA HIS A 114 3.63 -4.21 10.90
C HIS A 114 4.73 -3.74 11.83
N GLU A 115 4.91 -4.47 12.93
CA GLU A 115 6.09 -4.28 13.78
C GLU A 115 7.37 -4.46 12.96
N PRO A 116 8.45 -3.70 13.24
CA PRO A 116 9.66 -3.73 12.43
C PRO A 116 10.19 -5.14 12.10
N PRO A 117 10.23 -6.12 13.04
CA PRO A 117 10.66 -7.48 12.69
C PRO A 117 9.70 -8.25 11.79
N ARG A 118 8.46 -7.78 11.64
CA ARG A 118 7.41 -8.48 10.91
C ARG A 118 7.11 -7.88 9.53
N ILE A 119 7.63 -6.70 9.22
CA ILE A 119 7.39 -6.05 7.91
C ILE A 119 7.91 -6.90 6.76
N VAL A 120 8.90 -7.75 7.00
CA VAL A 120 9.44 -8.68 6.00
C VAL A 120 8.39 -9.66 5.47
N ILE A 121 7.34 -9.98 6.25
CA ILE A 121 6.30 -10.94 5.85
C ILE A 121 5.56 -10.46 4.59
N PRO A 122 4.87 -9.30 4.59
CA PRO A 122 4.23 -8.82 3.36
C PRO A 122 5.23 -8.51 2.24
N LEU A 123 6.47 -8.08 2.55
CA LEU A 123 7.46 -7.81 1.50
C LEU A 123 7.89 -9.08 0.75
N LEU A 124 8.08 -10.20 1.45
CA LEU A 124 8.35 -11.49 0.80
C LEU A 124 7.15 -11.96 -0.04
N GLU A 125 5.94 -11.71 0.44
CA GLU A 125 4.72 -12.05 -0.29
C GLU A 125 4.57 -11.19 -1.56
N PHE A 126 4.87 -9.90 -1.47
CA PHE A 126 4.94 -9.01 -2.64
C PHE A 126 5.99 -9.48 -3.66
N ALA A 127 7.18 -9.88 -3.19
CA ALA A 127 8.20 -10.44 -4.06
C ALA A 127 7.74 -11.76 -4.72
N ARG A 128 7.00 -12.62 -4.03
CA ARG A 128 6.46 -13.87 -4.56
C ARG A 128 5.50 -13.63 -5.73
N VAL A 129 4.51 -12.75 -5.54
CA VAL A 129 3.43 -12.56 -6.52
C VAL A 129 3.81 -11.65 -7.69
N LEU A 130 4.79 -10.74 -7.52
CA LEU A 130 5.33 -9.95 -8.62
C LEU A 130 6.13 -10.85 -9.56
N ARG A 131 5.99 -10.64 -10.86
CA ARG A 131 6.91 -11.25 -11.84
C ARG A 131 8.31 -10.64 -11.74
N PRO A 132 9.38 -11.33 -12.19
CA PRO A 132 10.70 -10.70 -12.34
C PRO A 132 10.60 -9.41 -13.17
N GLY A 133 11.14 -8.30 -12.65
CA GLY A 133 11.00 -6.98 -13.27
C GLY A 133 9.62 -6.32 -13.04
N GLY A 134 8.74 -6.93 -12.25
CA GLY A 134 7.54 -6.26 -11.74
C GLY A 134 7.89 -5.28 -10.64
N THR A 135 7.08 -4.22 -10.47
CA THR A 135 7.42 -3.10 -9.59
C THR A 135 6.48 -2.96 -8.40
N LEU A 136 7.05 -2.56 -7.27
CA LEU A 136 6.34 -2.18 -6.05
C LEU A 136 6.49 -0.68 -5.82
N LEU A 137 5.38 0.04 -5.62
CA LEU A 137 5.37 1.38 -5.05
C LEU A 137 4.82 1.32 -3.62
N LEU A 138 5.70 1.59 -2.64
CA LEU A 138 5.39 1.47 -1.22
C LEU A 138 5.42 2.83 -0.55
N GLY A 139 4.28 3.26 0.01
CA GLY A 139 4.13 4.47 0.82
C GLY A 139 4.27 4.15 2.32
N TYR A 140 5.00 5.00 3.07
CA TYR A 140 5.28 4.81 4.48
C TYR A 140 5.40 6.13 5.23
N PHE A 141 5.37 6.08 6.58
CA PHE A 141 5.72 7.22 7.43
C PHE A 141 7.23 7.27 7.66
N ASP A 142 7.86 8.41 7.29
CA ASP A 142 9.28 8.61 7.48
C ASP A 142 9.59 9.06 8.93
N GLY A 143 10.73 8.63 9.46
CA GLY A 143 11.19 8.97 10.80
C GLY A 143 12.19 7.98 11.37
N ALA A 144 12.42 7.99 12.69
CA ALA A 144 13.34 7.07 13.34
C ALA A 144 12.84 5.61 13.29
N GLU A 145 13.76 4.66 13.13
CA GLU A 145 13.48 3.23 13.00
C GLU A 145 12.63 2.71 14.16
N GLY A 146 11.58 1.97 13.79
CA GLY A 146 10.74 1.27 14.75
C GLY A 146 10.04 2.18 15.74
N GLU A 147 10.09 3.50 15.54
CA GLU A 147 9.44 4.44 16.43
C GLU A 147 7.91 4.28 16.31
N PRO A 148 7.26 3.70 17.33
CA PRO A 148 5.81 3.60 17.31
C PRO A 148 5.19 4.97 17.53
N PHE A 149 4.09 5.24 16.88
CA PHE A 149 3.29 6.43 17.14
C PHE A 149 1.79 6.12 17.16
N ASP A 150 1.05 6.94 17.87
CA ASP A 150 -0.40 6.82 17.90
C ASP A 150 -0.99 7.29 16.57
N HIS A 151 -1.27 6.33 15.70
CA HIS A 151 -2.05 6.55 14.50
C HIS A 151 -3.54 6.63 14.88
N ALA A 152 -4.34 7.31 14.06
CA ALA A 152 -5.76 7.55 14.36
C ALA A 152 -6.58 6.28 14.67
N VAL A 153 -6.17 5.12 14.19
CA VAL A 153 -6.90 3.85 14.35
C VAL A 153 -6.17 2.90 15.29
N VAL A 154 -4.91 2.54 14.95
CA VAL A 154 -4.09 1.61 15.71
C VAL A 154 -2.63 2.05 15.61
N ARG A 155 -1.78 1.57 16.52
CA ARG A 155 -0.33 1.87 16.48
C ARG A 155 0.25 1.65 15.09
N ALA A 156 1.05 2.61 14.63
CA ALA A 156 1.81 2.53 13.39
C ALA A 156 3.30 2.78 13.66
N TYR A 157 4.15 2.45 12.70
CA TYR A 157 5.60 2.55 12.81
C TYR A 157 6.14 3.48 11.73
N ARG A 158 7.21 4.23 12.10
CA ARG A 158 7.99 5.05 11.18
C ARG A 158 9.25 4.30 10.76
N TRP A 159 9.71 4.63 9.57
CA TRP A 159 10.91 4.03 9.02
C TRP A 159 11.83 5.10 8.43
N PRO A 160 13.14 5.08 8.76
CA PRO A 160 14.11 5.81 7.94
C PRO A 160 14.15 5.19 6.56
N THR A 161 14.14 6.04 5.52
CA THR A 161 14.17 5.58 4.12
C THR A 161 15.28 4.56 3.86
N ARG A 162 16.49 4.81 4.39
CA ARG A 162 17.65 3.92 4.20
C ARG A 162 17.42 2.52 4.75
N GLU A 163 16.81 2.42 5.93
CA GLU A 163 16.61 1.14 6.61
C GLU A 163 15.49 0.34 5.97
N LEU A 164 14.39 1.01 5.60
CA LEU A 164 13.32 0.35 4.85
C LEU A 164 13.80 -0.11 3.46
N SER A 165 14.68 0.66 2.80
CA SER A 165 15.33 0.23 1.55
C SER A 165 16.16 -1.04 1.74
N ALA A 166 16.96 -1.13 2.81
CA ALA A 166 17.73 -2.33 3.09
C ALA A 166 16.84 -3.56 3.34
N VAL A 167 15.72 -3.40 4.06
CA VAL A 167 14.75 -4.49 4.28
C VAL A 167 14.10 -4.93 2.96
N LEU A 168 13.81 -4.00 2.04
CA LEU A 168 13.31 -4.32 0.70
C LEU A 168 14.35 -5.08 -0.12
N GLU A 169 15.62 -4.64 -0.07
CA GLU A 169 16.73 -5.32 -0.76
C GLU A 169 16.91 -6.76 -0.22
N ASP A 170 16.87 -6.95 1.09
CA ASP A 170 16.91 -8.28 1.72
C ASP A 170 15.69 -9.15 1.35
N ALA A 171 14.54 -8.55 1.04
CA ALA A 171 13.35 -9.24 0.57
C ALA A 171 13.35 -9.54 -0.95
N GLY A 172 14.41 -9.18 -1.69
CA GLY A 172 14.58 -9.50 -3.10
C GLY A 172 14.13 -8.41 -4.06
N PHE A 173 14.19 -7.15 -3.64
CA PHE A 173 13.91 -6.00 -4.49
C PHE A 173 15.17 -5.17 -4.79
N ASP A 174 15.23 -4.59 -5.97
CA ASP A 174 16.19 -3.54 -6.32
C ASP A 174 15.50 -2.18 -6.15
N VAL A 175 15.99 -1.32 -5.25
CA VAL A 175 15.44 0.02 -5.04
C VAL A 175 15.82 0.93 -6.21
N ILE A 176 14.81 1.52 -6.87
CA ILE A 176 15.00 2.39 -8.05
C ILE A 176 14.97 3.85 -7.64
N GLU A 177 13.94 4.27 -6.90
CA GLU A 177 13.71 5.65 -6.50
C GLU A 177 13.17 5.75 -5.09
N THR A 178 13.54 6.82 -4.39
CA THR A 178 12.99 7.17 -3.08
C THR A 178 12.48 8.61 -3.11
N HIS A 179 11.28 8.81 -2.56
CA HIS A 179 10.62 10.10 -2.48
C HIS A 179 10.34 10.42 -1.01
N ARG A 180 10.49 11.70 -0.64
CA ARG A 180 10.16 12.18 0.69
C ARG A 180 9.37 13.48 0.59
N ARG A 181 8.36 13.60 1.44
CA ARG A 181 7.59 14.84 1.58
C ARG A 181 7.50 15.23 3.04
N THR A 182 7.99 16.43 3.30
CA THR A 182 7.92 17.10 4.61
C THR A 182 7.08 18.36 4.45
N GLU A 183 6.04 18.48 5.25
CA GLU A 183 5.13 19.61 5.23
C GLU A 183 4.83 20.07 6.66
N ARG A 184 4.91 21.37 6.90
CA ARG A 184 4.71 21.93 8.25
C ARG A 184 3.32 21.61 8.80
N GLY A 185 3.28 20.97 9.95
CA GLY A 185 2.02 20.54 10.59
C GLY A 185 1.51 19.18 10.13
N HIS A 186 2.18 18.51 9.20
CA HIS A 186 1.90 17.16 8.76
C HIS A 186 3.02 16.20 9.17
N ARG A 187 2.72 14.91 9.16
CA ARG A 187 3.75 13.87 9.36
C ARG A 187 4.60 13.75 8.12
N ASP A 188 5.90 13.54 8.33
CA ASP A 188 6.81 13.22 7.24
C ASP A 188 6.42 11.87 6.63
N VAL A 189 6.37 11.82 5.32
CA VAL A 189 6.02 10.63 4.57
C VAL A 189 7.07 10.34 3.50
N GLY A 190 7.20 9.08 3.16
CA GLY A 190 8.05 8.63 2.08
C GLY A 190 7.34 7.67 1.15
N ALA A 191 7.92 7.48 -0.03
CA ALA A 191 7.57 6.40 -0.92
C ALA A 191 8.85 5.81 -1.53
N ILE A 192 8.87 4.49 -1.71
CA ILE A 192 9.95 3.76 -2.35
C ILE A 192 9.37 3.05 -3.57
N LEU A 193 9.97 3.31 -4.73
CA LEU A 193 9.78 2.53 -5.93
C LEU A 193 10.90 1.51 -6.03
N CYS A 194 10.54 0.25 -6.12
CA CYS A 194 11.50 -0.83 -6.31
C CYS A 194 10.99 -1.85 -7.34
N GLU A 195 11.90 -2.62 -7.90
CA GLU A 195 11.64 -3.68 -8.87
C GLU A 195 11.99 -5.03 -8.25
N ARG A 196 11.19 -6.06 -8.49
CA ARG A 196 11.56 -7.42 -8.11
C ARG A 196 12.83 -7.84 -8.86
N ALA A 197 13.87 -8.20 -8.12
CA ALA A 197 15.12 -8.71 -8.69
C ALA A 197 14.87 -9.95 -9.59
N ARG A 198 15.73 -10.12 -10.58
CA ARG A 198 15.63 -11.19 -11.61
C ARG A 198 16.03 -12.54 -11.06
#